data_e96372d3a60230dad09cada7868ed8b6
#
_entry.id   e96372d3a60230dad09cada7868ed8b6
#
_cell.length_a   1.000
_cell.length_b   1.000
_cell.length_c   1.000
_cell.angle_alpha   90.00
_cell.angle_beta   90.00
_cell.angle_gamma   90.00
#
_symmetry.space_group_name_H-M   'P 1'
#
loop_
_entity.id
_entity.type
_entity.pdbx_description
1 polymer ?
#
loop_
_entity_poly.entity_id
_entity_poly.type
_entity_poly.pdbx_seq_one_letter_code
_entity_poly.pdbx_strand_id
1 'polypeptide(L)'
;QGWAVTFKSESHNSPTYLEPYQGAATGVGGIVRDILAMGARPVAVMDSLRLGPLDADDTGRVLPAAVAGIGGYGNRLGVPNIGGELQFHPAFLNNPLVNAMCVGVLRHEDLHLARASGAGNKVIIYGAATGGDGIGGASVLASGSFDADGPGARPNVQVGDPFMEKLIIEATLEMFQAGLITGIQDFGAAGISCATSELASAGDGGMRVGLCHVPRRGPDLAPEE
;
A
#
# COMPACT_ATOMS: atom_id res chain seq x y z
N GLN A 1 -8.06 -19.05 -21.44
CA GLN A 1 -7.59 -18.73 -22.77
C GLN A 1 -6.62 -17.54 -22.74
N GLY A 2 -5.49 -17.71 -22.05
CA GLY A 2 -4.42 -16.72 -22.03
C GLY A 2 -4.60 -15.53 -21.08
N TRP A 3 -5.65 -15.48 -20.29
CA TRP A 3 -5.86 -14.47 -19.25
C TRP A 3 -5.74 -15.06 -17.85
N ALA A 4 -5.20 -14.27 -16.92
CA ALA A 4 -5.14 -14.54 -15.50
C ALA A 4 -5.82 -13.42 -14.70
N VAL A 5 -6.31 -13.79 -13.55
CA VAL A 5 -6.82 -12.87 -12.53
C VAL A 5 -5.85 -12.92 -11.36
N THR A 6 -5.44 -11.76 -10.90
CA THR A 6 -4.65 -11.60 -9.68
C THR A 6 -5.48 -10.92 -8.61
N PHE A 7 -5.20 -11.18 -7.36
CA PHE A 7 -5.79 -10.44 -6.26
C PHE A 7 -4.82 -10.36 -5.08
N LYS A 8 -4.95 -9.31 -4.32
CA LYS A 8 -4.27 -9.11 -3.03
C LYS A 8 -5.28 -8.59 -2.03
N SER A 9 -5.23 -9.11 -0.82
CA SER A 9 -5.99 -8.58 0.32
C SER A 9 -5.04 -8.25 1.45
N GLU A 10 -5.25 -7.11 2.08
CA GLU A 10 -4.47 -6.63 3.20
C GLU A 10 -5.35 -5.92 4.20
N SER A 11 -4.97 -5.99 5.48
CA SER A 11 -5.63 -5.26 6.56
C SER A 11 -4.86 -3.98 6.88
N HIS A 12 -5.59 -2.87 7.05
CA HIS A 12 -5.03 -1.57 7.41
C HIS A 12 -5.75 -1.01 8.64
N ASN A 13 -5.71 -1.77 9.73
CA ASN A 13 -6.57 -1.58 10.91
C ASN A 13 -6.13 -0.40 11.78
N SER A 14 -4.96 -0.51 12.40
CA SER A 14 -4.44 0.52 13.31
C SER A 14 -4.22 1.87 12.65
N PRO A 15 -3.69 1.97 11.42
CA PRO A 15 -3.66 3.24 10.70
C PRO A 15 -5.04 3.86 10.52
N THR A 16 -6.04 3.06 10.18
CA THR A 16 -7.43 3.54 10.02
C THR A 16 -8.05 3.94 11.35
N TYR A 17 -7.71 3.28 12.44
CA TYR A 17 -8.18 3.69 13.76
C TYR A 17 -7.66 5.08 14.16
N LEU A 18 -6.38 5.35 13.90
CA LEU A 18 -5.74 6.63 14.23
C LEU A 18 -6.16 7.77 13.31
N GLU A 19 -6.05 7.56 12.01
CA GLU A 19 -6.36 8.52 10.95
C GLU A 19 -7.29 7.86 9.94
N PRO A 20 -8.60 7.82 10.21
CA PRO A 20 -9.52 6.96 9.48
C PRO A 20 -9.54 7.17 7.98
N TYR A 21 -9.48 8.42 7.52
CA TYR A 21 -9.44 8.72 6.09
C TYR A 21 -8.14 8.24 5.44
N GLN A 22 -7.00 8.68 5.97
CA GLN A 22 -5.69 8.36 5.38
C GLN A 22 -5.33 6.88 5.58
N GLY A 23 -5.64 6.32 6.74
CA GLY A 23 -5.39 4.90 7.01
C GLY A 23 -6.14 3.99 6.05
N ALA A 24 -7.41 4.24 5.80
CA ALA A 24 -8.21 3.46 4.85
C ALA A 24 -7.79 3.72 3.39
N ALA A 25 -7.50 4.97 3.05
CA ALA A 25 -7.03 5.35 1.71
C ALA A 25 -5.72 4.65 1.34
N THR A 26 -4.74 4.66 2.23
CA THR A 26 -3.44 4.00 2.01
C THR A 26 -3.55 2.47 2.00
N GLY A 27 -4.53 1.92 2.70
CA GLY A 27 -4.89 0.50 2.59
C GLY A 27 -5.27 0.11 1.16
N VAL A 28 -6.07 0.94 0.49
CA VAL A 28 -6.40 0.73 -0.94
C VAL A 28 -5.16 0.91 -1.82
N GLY A 29 -4.37 1.97 -1.60
CA GLY A 29 -3.18 2.24 -2.41
C GLY A 29 -2.17 1.09 -2.36
N GLY A 30 -1.90 0.53 -1.18
CA GLY A 30 -0.95 -0.59 -1.03
C GLY A 30 -1.32 -1.80 -1.87
N ILE A 31 -2.56 -2.26 -1.78
CA ILE A 31 -3.01 -3.43 -2.54
C ILE A 31 -3.09 -3.20 -4.05
N VAL A 32 -3.35 -1.97 -4.48
CA VAL A 32 -3.33 -1.60 -5.90
C VAL A 32 -1.91 -1.70 -6.46
N ARG A 33 -0.91 -1.24 -5.70
CA ARG A 33 0.50 -1.37 -6.09
C ARG A 33 0.99 -2.82 -6.14
N ASP A 34 0.58 -3.66 -5.20
CA ASP A 34 0.87 -5.10 -5.24
C ASP A 34 0.37 -5.75 -6.55
N ILE A 35 -0.85 -5.43 -6.95
CA ILE A 35 -1.42 -5.93 -8.20
C ILE A 35 -0.64 -5.42 -9.41
N LEU A 36 -0.28 -4.14 -9.41
CA LEU A 36 0.52 -3.53 -10.47
C LEU A 36 1.90 -4.19 -10.57
N ALA A 37 2.54 -4.48 -9.45
CA ALA A 37 3.86 -5.14 -9.39
C ALA A 37 3.85 -6.56 -10.00
N MET A 38 2.68 -7.19 -10.11
CA MET A 38 2.51 -8.46 -10.83
C MET A 38 2.37 -8.30 -12.36
N GLY A 39 2.38 -7.09 -12.88
CA GLY A 39 2.12 -6.80 -14.30
C GLY A 39 0.63 -6.66 -14.62
N ALA A 40 -0.24 -6.74 -13.63
CA ALA A 40 -1.68 -6.69 -13.83
C ALA A 40 -2.22 -5.27 -13.78
N ARG A 41 -3.23 -4.98 -14.61
CA ARG A 41 -4.02 -3.75 -14.46
C ARG A 41 -5.03 -3.94 -13.34
N PRO A 42 -5.02 -3.07 -12.30
CA PRO A 42 -6.08 -3.02 -11.30
C PRO A 42 -7.43 -2.69 -11.95
N VAL A 43 -8.46 -3.47 -11.65
CA VAL A 43 -9.77 -3.32 -12.27
C VAL A 43 -10.92 -3.19 -11.27
N ALA A 44 -10.73 -3.65 -10.03
CA ALA A 44 -11.75 -3.58 -9.01
C ALA A 44 -11.14 -3.59 -7.60
N VAL A 45 -11.82 -2.91 -6.68
CA VAL A 45 -11.54 -2.93 -5.25
C VAL A 45 -12.76 -3.47 -4.52
N MET A 46 -12.54 -4.19 -3.44
CA MET A 46 -13.56 -4.66 -2.50
C MET A 46 -13.07 -4.43 -1.08
N ASP A 47 -13.99 -4.28 -0.13
CA ASP A 47 -13.64 -4.01 1.27
C ASP A 47 -14.44 -4.88 2.22
N SER A 48 -13.80 -5.30 3.31
CA SER A 48 -14.46 -6.01 4.40
C SER A 48 -14.18 -5.25 5.70
N LEU A 49 -15.22 -4.60 6.21
CA LEU A 49 -15.15 -3.70 7.35
C LEU A 49 -15.80 -4.33 8.58
N ARG A 50 -15.09 -4.33 9.69
CA ARG A 50 -15.59 -4.76 11.01
C ARG A 50 -15.35 -3.63 11.99
N LEU A 51 -16.41 -3.15 12.61
CA LEU A 51 -16.36 -2.04 13.54
C LEU A 51 -17.08 -2.39 14.85
N GLY A 52 -16.86 -1.57 15.86
CA GLY A 52 -17.60 -1.62 17.11
C GLY A 52 -19.11 -1.40 16.91
N PRO A 53 -19.92 -1.42 17.97
CA PRO A 53 -21.36 -1.14 17.88
C PRO A 53 -21.64 0.17 17.15
N LEU A 54 -22.73 0.21 16.38
CA LEU A 54 -23.07 1.37 15.55
C LEU A 54 -23.31 2.64 16.36
N ASP A 55 -23.78 2.50 17.60
CA ASP A 55 -24.04 3.59 18.54
C ASP A 55 -22.80 4.02 19.34
N ALA A 56 -21.65 3.40 19.14
CA ALA A 56 -20.41 3.81 19.78
C ALA A 56 -19.80 5.04 19.09
N ASP A 57 -19.37 6.02 19.88
CA ASP A 57 -18.74 7.26 19.39
C ASP A 57 -17.55 6.99 18.47
N ASP A 58 -16.74 5.99 18.82
CA ASP A 58 -15.59 5.58 18.02
C ASP A 58 -16.00 5.06 16.62
N THR A 59 -17.04 4.25 16.55
CA THR A 59 -17.59 3.80 15.28
C THR A 59 -18.14 4.97 14.45
N GLY A 60 -18.82 5.93 15.11
CA GLY A 60 -19.29 7.16 14.48
C GLY A 60 -18.18 8.03 13.91
N ARG A 61 -16.99 7.99 14.51
CA ARG A 61 -15.78 8.69 14.04
C ARG A 61 -15.11 7.96 12.88
N VAL A 62 -14.90 6.66 13.00
CA VAL A 62 -14.07 5.87 12.09
C VAL A 62 -14.80 5.55 10.78
N LEU A 63 -16.04 5.06 10.86
CA LEU A 63 -16.76 4.53 9.69
C LEU A 63 -16.90 5.53 8.55
N PRO A 64 -17.47 6.74 8.74
CA PRO A 64 -17.67 7.65 7.63
C PRO A 64 -16.36 8.12 6.98
N ALA A 65 -15.32 8.32 7.78
CA ALA A 65 -14.02 8.75 7.28
C ALA A 65 -13.29 7.62 6.56
N ALA A 66 -13.36 6.39 7.04
CA ALA A 66 -12.79 5.21 6.37
C ALA A 66 -13.46 4.98 5.00
N VAL A 67 -14.79 5.01 4.95
CA VAL A 67 -15.54 4.87 3.68
C VAL A 67 -15.18 6.00 2.70
N ALA A 68 -15.06 7.24 3.20
CA ALA A 68 -14.64 8.37 2.37
C ALA A 68 -13.19 8.21 1.85
N GLY A 69 -12.29 7.66 2.67
CA GLY A 69 -10.91 7.38 2.27
C GLY A 69 -10.83 6.33 1.17
N ILE A 70 -11.53 5.20 1.35
CA ILE A 70 -11.61 4.12 0.36
C ILE A 70 -12.19 4.64 -0.96
N GLY A 71 -13.38 5.24 -0.92
CA GLY A 71 -14.05 5.75 -2.10
C GLY A 71 -13.28 6.88 -2.78
N GLY A 72 -12.70 7.79 -2.00
CA GLY A 72 -11.88 8.89 -2.51
C GLY A 72 -10.63 8.43 -3.23
N TYR A 73 -10.01 7.35 -2.74
CA TYR A 73 -8.82 6.78 -3.38
C TYR A 73 -9.18 6.05 -4.67
N GLY A 74 -10.09 5.09 -4.61
CA GLY A 74 -10.50 4.30 -5.77
C GLY A 74 -11.06 5.16 -6.91
N ASN A 75 -11.87 6.16 -6.59
CA ASN A 75 -12.43 7.08 -7.58
C ASN A 75 -11.35 7.85 -8.36
N ARG A 76 -10.29 8.30 -7.68
CA ARG A 76 -9.19 9.02 -8.35
C ARG A 76 -8.32 8.11 -9.21
N LEU A 77 -8.20 6.85 -8.84
CA LEU A 77 -7.53 5.84 -9.67
C LEU A 77 -8.36 5.42 -10.86
N GLY A 78 -9.68 5.63 -10.82
CA GLY A 78 -10.62 5.06 -11.79
C GLY A 78 -10.85 3.57 -11.58
N VAL A 79 -10.62 3.06 -10.37
CA VAL A 79 -10.85 1.67 -9.98
C VAL A 79 -12.11 1.61 -9.11
N PRO A 80 -13.20 0.98 -9.59
CA PRO A 80 -14.44 0.94 -8.85
C PRO A 80 -14.36 0.03 -7.62
N ASN A 81 -14.98 0.46 -6.53
CA ASN A 81 -15.33 -0.44 -5.44
C ASN A 81 -16.62 -1.19 -5.82
N ILE A 82 -16.52 -2.50 -6.01
CA ILE A 82 -17.61 -3.32 -6.56
C ILE A 82 -18.33 -4.14 -5.52
N GLY A 83 -17.89 -4.14 -4.27
CA GLY A 83 -18.50 -4.91 -3.21
C GLY A 83 -17.72 -4.91 -1.92
N GLY A 84 -18.19 -5.76 -1.02
CA GLY A 84 -17.61 -5.91 0.30
C GLY A 84 -18.70 -6.24 1.33
N GLU A 85 -18.34 -6.09 2.59
CA GLU A 85 -19.26 -6.29 3.71
C GLU A 85 -18.95 -5.33 4.86
N LEU A 86 -19.98 -5.04 5.63
CA LEU A 86 -19.88 -4.24 6.84
C LEU A 86 -20.55 -4.97 7.99
N GLN A 87 -19.84 -5.18 9.08
CA GLN A 87 -20.35 -5.82 10.28
C GLN A 87 -19.99 -5.01 11.53
N PHE A 88 -20.88 -5.05 12.52
CA PHE A 88 -20.71 -4.39 13.81
C PHE A 88 -20.71 -5.42 14.92
N HIS A 89 -19.71 -5.37 15.80
CA HIS A 89 -19.62 -6.25 16.95
C HIS A 89 -18.77 -5.61 18.06
N PRO A 90 -19.11 -5.76 19.34
CA PRO A 90 -18.36 -5.15 20.44
C PRO A 90 -16.88 -5.50 20.48
N ALA A 91 -16.48 -6.66 19.97
CA ALA A 91 -15.08 -7.07 19.91
C ALA A 91 -14.19 -6.17 19.03
N PHE A 92 -14.78 -5.38 18.14
CA PHE A 92 -14.05 -4.46 17.27
C PHE A 92 -14.06 -3.01 17.76
N LEU A 93 -14.55 -2.78 18.96
CA LEU A 93 -14.45 -1.47 19.59
C LEU A 93 -12.97 -1.15 19.85
N ASN A 94 -12.53 0.05 19.48
CA ASN A 94 -11.14 0.52 19.56
C ASN A 94 -10.12 -0.28 18.71
N ASN A 95 -10.56 -1.28 17.97
CA ASN A 95 -9.73 -2.10 17.10
C ASN A 95 -10.50 -2.57 15.86
N PRO A 96 -10.86 -1.68 14.95
CA PRO A 96 -11.60 -2.03 13.74
C PRO A 96 -10.75 -2.93 12.84
N LEU A 97 -11.40 -3.82 12.09
CA LEU A 97 -10.78 -4.48 10.95
C LEU A 97 -11.18 -3.76 9.67
N VAL A 98 -10.19 -3.28 8.96
CA VAL A 98 -10.34 -2.62 7.67
C VAL A 98 -9.52 -3.38 6.66
N ASN A 99 -10.17 -4.29 5.95
CA ASN A 99 -9.52 -5.11 4.93
C ASN A 99 -9.92 -4.58 3.56
N ALA A 100 -8.92 -4.30 2.75
CA ALA A 100 -9.11 -3.96 1.36
C ALA A 100 -8.59 -5.09 0.47
N MET A 101 -9.23 -5.32 -0.65
CA MET A 101 -8.82 -6.27 -1.66
C MET A 101 -8.85 -5.59 -3.03
N CYS A 102 -7.78 -5.76 -3.80
CA CYS A 102 -7.74 -5.35 -5.20
C CYS A 102 -7.70 -6.58 -6.10
N VAL A 103 -8.38 -6.47 -7.22
CA VAL A 103 -8.38 -7.47 -8.28
C VAL A 103 -7.77 -6.85 -9.53
N GLY A 104 -6.91 -7.60 -10.20
CA GLY A 104 -6.30 -7.23 -11.46
C GLY A 104 -6.42 -8.30 -12.52
N VAL A 105 -6.19 -7.90 -13.76
CA VAL A 105 -6.19 -8.81 -14.92
C VAL A 105 -4.93 -8.61 -15.74
N LEU A 106 -4.40 -9.70 -16.26
CA LEU A 106 -3.24 -9.70 -17.16
C LEU A 106 -3.29 -10.88 -18.15
N ARG A 107 -2.48 -10.83 -19.17
CA ARG A 107 -2.17 -12.01 -19.97
C ARG A 107 -1.19 -12.90 -19.21
N HIS A 108 -1.22 -14.21 -19.40
CA HIS A 108 -0.26 -15.12 -18.75
C HIS A 108 1.20 -14.76 -19.05
N GLU A 109 1.46 -14.30 -20.28
CA GLU A 109 2.78 -13.87 -20.73
C GLU A 109 3.25 -12.56 -20.09
N ASP A 110 2.34 -11.75 -19.55
CA ASP A 110 2.64 -10.46 -18.95
C ASP A 110 2.89 -10.57 -17.42
N LEU A 111 2.92 -11.78 -16.87
CA LEU A 111 3.19 -11.96 -15.44
C LEU A 111 4.62 -11.58 -15.11
N HIS A 112 4.77 -10.60 -14.24
CA HIS A 112 6.05 -10.19 -13.67
C HIS A 112 6.24 -10.72 -12.25
N LEU A 113 7.48 -11.04 -11.92
CA LEU A 113 7.85 -11.51 -10.58
C LEU A 113 8.76 -10.50 -9.89
N ALA A 114 8.59 -10.38 -8.58
CA ALA A 114 9.43 -9.54 -7.72
C ALA A 114 10.80 -10.21 -7.51
N ARG A 115 11.72 -10.03 -8.44
CA ARG A 115 13.08 -10.57 -8.36
C ARG A 115 14.09 -9.66 -9.06
N ALA A 116 15.26 -9.48 -8.46
CA ALA A 116 16.38 -8.81 -9.11
C ALA A 116 17.19 -9.83 -9.92
N SER A 117 17.25 -9.66 -11.24
CA SER A 117 17.97 -10.55 -12.14
C SER A 117 18.78 -9.78 -13.17
N GLY A 118 19.86 -10.40 -13.67
CA GLY A 118 20.75 -9.83 -14.68
C GLY A 118 21.83 -8.92 -14.08
N ALA A 119 23.05 -9.45 -13.99
CA ALA A 119 24.20 -8.67 -13.53
C ALA A 119 24.41 -7.42 -14.40
N GLY A 120 24.52 -6.27 -13.77
CA GLY A 120 24.66 -4.97 -14.45
C GLY A 120 23.35 -4.23 -14.72
N ASN A 121 22.19 -4.84 -14.48
CA ASN A 121 20.91 -4.14 -14.52
C ASN A 121 20.87 -3.03 -13.48
N LYS A 122 20.07 -1.99 -13.77
CA LYS A 122 19.93 -0.83 -12.89
C LYS A 122 18.78 -1.02 -11.93
N VAL A 123 18.98 -0.54 -10.71
CA VAL A 123 17.92 -0.40 -9.71
C VAL A 123 17.39 1.03 -9.80
N ILE A 124 16.10 1.18 -10.05
CA ILE A 124 15.46 2.49 -10.22
C ILE A 124 14.32 2.60 -9.22
N ILE A 125 14.32 3.67 -8.45
CA ILE A 125 13.16 4.08 -7.63
C ILE A 125 12.39 5.15 -8.40
N TYR A 126 11.08 5.03 -8.45
CA TYR A 126 10.21 6.03 -9.07
C TYR A 126 8.88 6.14 -8.33
N GLY A 127 8.23 7.28 -8.49
CA GLY A 127 7.00 7.61 -7.79
C GLY A 127 7.12 8.91 -6.99
N ALA A 128 6.39 9.00 -5.88
CA ALA A 128 6.47 10.15 -4.99
C ALA A 128 7.83 10.23 -4.28
N ALA A 129 8.28 11.46 -3.99
CA ALA A 129 9.49 11.65 -3.22
C ALA A 129 9.36 11.07 -1.82
N THR A 130 10.39 10.38 -1.36
CA THR A 130 10.44 9.76 -0.03
C THR A 130 10.40 10.82 1.08
N GLY A 131 9.57 10.59 2.07
CA GLY A 131 9.41 11.48 3.24
C GLY A 131 9.32 10.68 4.53
N GLY A 132 9.17 11.40 5.64
CA GLY A 132 9.02 10.81 6.97
C GLY A 132 7.63 10.26 7.29
N ASP A 133 6.69 10.31 6.36
CA ASP A 133 5.34 9.79 6.59
C ASP A 133 5.38 8.27 6.77
N GLY A 134 4.84 7.78 7.87
CA GLY A 134 4.83 6.36 8.19
C GLY A 134 6.11 5.81 8.82
N ILE A 135 7.15 6.63 9.03
CA ILE A 135 8.38 6.21 9.73
C ILE A 135 8.03 5.60 11.09
N GLY A 136 8.58 4.41 11.34
CA GLY A 136 8.32 3.64 12.55
C GLY A 136 6.87 3.15 12.70
N GLY A 137 5.98 3.55 11.79
CA GLY A 137 4.55 3.25 11.86
C GLY A 137 4.26 1.76 11.91
N ALA A 138 4.89 0.97 11.04
CA ALA A 138 4.68 -0.48 11.01
C ALA A 138 5.01 -1.15 12.34
N SER A 139 6.13 -0.82 12.96
CA SER A 139 6.56 -1.40 14.24
C SER A 139 5.63 -1.00 15.39
N VAL A 140 5.29 0.29 15.48
CA VAL A 140 4.40 0.80 16.53
C VAL A 140 2.97 0.33 16.32
N LEU A 141 2.47 0.38 15.10
CA LEU A 141 1.09 0.03 14.78
C LEU A 141 0.82 -1.48 14.82
N ALA A 142 1.84 -2.31 14.59
CA ALA A 142 1.70 -3.77 14.70
C ALA A 142 1.68 -4.27 16.14
N SER A 143 2.26 -3.54 17.08
CA SER A 143 2.47 -3.99 18.47
C SER A 143 1.81 -3.10 19.53
N GLY A 144 1.30 -1.92 19.16
CA GLY A 144 0.68 -0.99 20.10
C GLY A 144 -0.75 -1.37 20.46
N SER A 145 -1.08 -1.38 21.73
CA SER A 145 -2.46 -1.27 22.21
C SER A 145 -2.80 0.21 22.36
N PHE A 146 -3.96 0.61 21.88
CA PHE A 146 -4.46 1.99 22.01
C PHE A 146 -5.42 2.04 23.19
N ASP A 147 -4.86 2.13 24.40
CA ASP A 147 -5.64 2.35 25.61
C ASP A 147 -6.07 3.82 25.73
N ALA A 148 -7.04 4.09 26.62
CA ALA A 148 -7.67 5.40 26.78
C ALA A 148 -6.69 6.57 27.06
N ASP A 149 -5.49 6.27 27.54
CA ASP A 149 -4.43 7.26 27.79
C ASP A 149 -3.59 7.59 26.54
N GLY A 150 -3.85 6.91 25.43
CA GLY A 150 -3.20 7.11 24.13
C GLY A 150 -1.72 6.71 24.11
N PRO A 151 -1.16 6.41 22.96
CA PRO A 151 0.28 6.26 22.84
C PRO A 151 0.94 7.62 23.10
N GLY A 152 1.95 7.67 23.94
CA GLY A 152 2.71 8.87 24.29
C GLY A 152 3.38 9.58 23.10
N ALA A 153 3.44 8.91 21.96
CA ALA A 153 3.75 9.48 20.64
C ALA A 153 2.85 8.78 19.61
N ARG A 154 1.97 9.53 18.94
CA ARG A 154 1.22 9.01 17.80
C ARG A 154 2.22 8.77 16.66
N PRO A 155 2.30 7.55 16.11
CA PRO A 155 3.15 7.31 14.95
C PRO A 155 2.63 8.12 13.76
N ASN A 156 3.52 8.54 12.89
CA ASN A 156 3.13 9.17 11.64
C ASN A 156 2.39 8.16 10.76
N VAL A 157 1.17 8.48 10.39
CA VAL A 157 0.40 7.68 9.44
C VAL A 157 0.78 8.12 8.02
N GLN A 158 0.87 7.16 7.11
CA GLN A 158 1.10 7.43 5.70
C GLN A 158 -0.01 8.31 5.12
N VAL A 159 0.37 9.18 4.20
CA VAL A 159 -0.56 10.02 3.43
C VAL A 159 -0.68 9.45 2.02
N GLY A 160 -1.89 9.07 1.63
CA GLY A 160 -2.13 8.54 0.29
C GLY A 160 -2.14 9.62 -0.77
N ASP A 161 -1.44 9.38 -1.88
CA ASP A 161 -1.46 10.23 -3.08
C ASP A 161 -2.03 9.46 -4.28
N PRO A 162 -3.36 9.41 -4.43
CA PRO A 162 -4.00 8.67 -5.51
C PRO A 162 -3.73 9.28 -6.89
N PHE A 163 -3.40 10.57 -6.98
CA PHE A 163 -3.02 11.17 -8.26
C PHE A 163 -1.67 10.64 -8.74
N MET A 164 -0.67 10.66 -7.86
CA MET A 164 0.65 10.10 -8.18
C MET A 164 0.55 8.61 -8.49
N GLU A 165 -0.23 7.86 -7.71
CA GLU A 165 -0.41 6.43 -7.96
C GLU A 165 -1.10 6.14 -9.30
N LYS A 166 -2.05 6.96 -9.73
CA LYS A 166 -2.62 6.86 -11.08
C LYS A 166 -1.57 7.03 -12.17
N LEU A 167 -0.67 7.99 -12.03
CA LEU A 167 0.44 8.18 -12.97
C LEU A 167 1.40 6.98 -12.95
N ILE A 168 1.69 6.44 -11.77
CA ILE A 168 2.53 5.24 -11.62
C ILE A 168 1.90 4.03 -12.32
N ILE A 169 0.59 3.81 -12.18
CA ILE A 169 -0.12 2.71 -12.84
C ILE A 169 0.11 2.77 -14.35
N GLU A 170 -0.18 3.91 -14.97
CA GLU A 170 -0.07 4.03 -16.42
C GLU A 170 1.38 3.92 -16.90
N ALA A 171 2.30 4.62 -16.25
CA ALA A 171 3.73 4.56 -16.58
C ALA A 171 4.32 3.15 -16.43
N THR A 172 3.96 2.44 -15.36
CA THR A 172 4.46 1.07 -15.13
C THR A 172 3.96 0.09 -16.19
N LEU A 173 2.68 0.17 -16.55
CA LEU A 173 2.13 -0.68 -17.59
C LEU A 173 2.76 -0.40 -18.97
N GLU A 174 3.05 0.86 -19.28
CA GLU A 174 3.79 1.22 -20.50
C GLU A 174 5.23 0.68 -20.48
N MET A 175 5.92 0.77 -19.34
CA MET A 175 7.28 0.23 -19.19
C MET A 175 7.31 -1.30 -19.33
N PHE A 176 6.30 -2.01 -18.83
CA PHE A 176 6.16 -3.45 -19.04
C PHE A 176 5.98 -3.78 -20.53
N GLN A 177 5.07 -3.09 -21.20
CA GLN A 177 4.83 -3.28 -22.64
C GLN A 177 6.08 -2.99 -23.48
N ALA A 178 6.89 -2.04 -23.07
CA ALA A 178 8.16 -1.71 -23.72
C ALA A 178 9.31 -2.68 -23.38
N GLY A 179 9.09 -3.66 -22.49
CA GLY A 179 10.10 -4.62 -22.05
C GLY A 179 11.25 -4.02 -21.25
N LEU A 180 11.01 -2.90 -20.57
CA LEU A 180 12.05 -2.16 -19.84
C LEU A 180 12.28 -2.69 -18.42
N ILE A 181 11.35 -3.47 -17.88
CA ILE A 181 11.37 -3.94 -16.49
C ILE A 181 11.58 -5.45 -16.47
N THR A 182 12.58 -5.90 -15.71
CA THR A 182 12.88 -7.32 -15.48
C THR A 182 12.36 -7.84 -14.15
N GLY A 183 12.12 -6.93 -13.19
CA GLY A 183 11.54 -7.22 -11.90
C GLY A 183 11.15 -5.92 -11.21
N ILE A 184 10.12 -5.96 -10.40
CA ILE A 184 9.57 -4.80 -9.71
C ILE A 184 8.97 -5.21 -8.37
N GLN A 185 9.01 -4.31 -7.42
CA GLN A 185 8.32 -4.42 -6.14
C GLN A 185 7.92 -3.04 -5.66
N ASP A 186 6.75 -2.94 -5.05
CA ASP A 186 6.32 -1.73 -4.36
C ASP A 186 6.99 -1.62 -2.97
N PHE A 187 6.88 -0.45 -2.35
CA PHE A 187 7.36 -0.25 -1.00
C PHE A 187 6.24 -0.56 0.00
N GLY A 188 6.44 -1.67 0.74
CA GLY A 188 5.65 -1.98 1.92
C GLY A 188 6.11 -1.20 3.16
N ALA A 189 5.72 -1.70 4.33
CA ALA A 189 5.91 -1.03 5.62
C ALA A 189 7.38 -0.74 6.00
N ALA A 190 8.33 -1.57 5.56
CA ALA A 190 9.75 -1.38 5.82
C ALA A 190 10.49 -0.64 4.68
N GLY A 191 9.77 -0.08 3.73
CA GLY A 191 10.29 0.82 2.70
C GLY A 191 11.36 0.20 1.82
N ILE A 192 12.39 0.99 1.52
CA ILE A 192 13.48 0.63 0.61
C ILE A 192 14.22 -0.62 1.07
N SER A 193 14.47 -0.77 2.36
CA SER A 193 15.23 -1.90 2.90
C SER A 193 14.53 -3.23 2.66
N CYS A 194 13.21 -3.28 2.85
CA CYS A 194 12.40 -4.47 2.58
C CYS A 194 12.36 -4.78 1.08
N ALA A 195 11.93 -3.84 0.26
CA ALA A 195 11.79 -4.04 -1.17
C ALA A 195 13.10 -4.50 -1.84
N THR A 196 14.23 -3.88 -1.48
CA THR A 196 15.53 -4.25 -2.07
C THR A 196 16.04 -5.59 -1.56
N SER A 197 15.83 -5.93 -0.29
CA SER A 197 16.22 -7.21 0.28
C SER A 197 15.41 -8.36 -0.32
N GLU A 198 14.11 -8.19 -0.49
CA GLU A 198 13.22 -9.21 -1.07
C GLU A 198 13.54 -9.43 -2.54
N LEU A 199 13.69 -8.36 -3.33
CA LEU A 199 14.10 -8.47 -4.74
C LEU A 199 15.45 -9.19 -4.89
N ALA A 200 16.43 -8.86 -4.04
CA ALA A 200 17.74 -9.50 -4.07
C ALA A 200 17.68 -10.97 -3.65
N SER A 201 16.90 -11.29 -2.62
CA SER A 201 16.73 -12.66 -2.12
C SER A 201 16.05 -13.58 -3.14
N ALA A 202 15.08 -13.06 -3.90
CA ALA A 202 14.40 -13.81 -4.95
C ALA A 202 15.15 -13.82 -6.29
N GLY A 203 16.24 -13.07 -6.41
CA GLY A 203 17.02 -12.89 -7.63
C GLY A 203 18.14 -13.90 -7.81
N ASP A 204 19.00 -13.63 -8.79
CA ASP A 204 20.13 -14.47 -9.19
C ASP A 204 21.50 -13.94 -8.70
N GLY A 205 21.50 -12.94 -7.84
CA GLY A 205 22.72 -12.32 -7.33
C GLY A 205 22.48 -11.53 -6.07
N GLY A 206 22.82 -10.27 -6.10
CA GLY A 206 22.62 -9.32 -5.02
C GLY A 206 22.24 -7.96 -5.59
N MET A 207 22.04 -7.00 -4.69
CA MET A 207 21.70 -5.64 -5.08
C MET A 207 22.64 -4.64 -4.39
N ARG A 208 23.09 -3.65 -5.13
CA ARG A 208 23.85 -2.52 -4.58
C ARG A 208 22.97 -1.28 -4.64
N VAL A 209 22.61 -0.75 -3.48
CA VAL A 209 21.74 0.42 -3.35
C VAL A 209 22.52 1.63 -2.88
N GLY A 210 22.45 2.73 -3.63
CA GLY A 210 23.05 4.01 -3.25
C GLY A 210 22.01 4.94 -2.63
N LEU A 211 21.87 4.91 -1.32
CA LEU A 211 20.83 5.67 -0.60
C LEU A 211 20.92 7.18 -0.82
N CYS A 212 22.12 7.71 -1.05
CA CYS A 212 22.33 9.13 -1.34
C CYS A 212 21.65 9.62 -2.63
N HIS A 213 21.23 8.70 -3.51
CA HIS A 213 20.51 9.02 -4.76
C HIS A 213 19.00 8.97 -4.61
N VAL A 214 18.47 8.59 -3.45
CA VAL A 214 17.01 8.52 -3.22
C VAL A 214 16.45 9.94 -3.14
N PRO A 215 15.45 10.30 -3.97
CA PRO A 215 14.83 11.61 -3.92
C PRO A 215 14.03 11.77 -2.61
N ARG A 216 14.38 12.77 -1.82
CA ARG A 216 13.75 13.05 -0.52
C ARG A 216 12.89 14.30 -0.61
N ARG A 217 11.78 14.30 0.12
CA ARG A 217 10.84 15.42 0.17
C ARG A 217 11.37 16.58 1.01
N GLY A 218 12.13 16.29 2.06
CA GLY A 218 12.73 17.25 2.96
C GLY A 218 14.25 17.22 2.90
N PRO A 219 14.93 18.37 2.94
CA PRO A 219 16.39 18.43 2.94
C PRO A 219 17.00 17.92 4.26
N ASP A 220 16.20 17.89 5.33
CA ASP A 220 16.66 17.56 6.68
C ASP A 220 16.66 16.06 6.99
N LEU A 221 16.13 15.23 6.09
CA LEU A 221 16.15 13.78 6.23
C LEU A 221 17.52 13.24 5.82
N ALA A 222 18.17 12.48 6.68
CA ALA A 222 19.38 11.76 6.31
C ALA A 222 19.05 10.58 5.35
N PRO A 223 19.97 10.16 4.48
CA PRO A 223 19.72 9.06 3.55
C PRO A 223 19.41 7.73 4.26
N GLU A 224 19.85 7.58 5.50
CA GLU A 224 19.68 6.38 6.33
C GLU A 224 18.35 6.36 7.11
N GLU A 225 17.68 7.48 7.22
CA GLU A 225 16.36 7.64 7.82
C GLU A 225 15.24 7.28 6.84
#